data_c099d5abe553c948b484709d3f7cb163
#
_entry.id   c099d5abe553c948b484709d3f7cb163
#
_cell.length_a   1.000
_cell.length_b   1.000
_cell.length_c   1.000
_cell.angle_alpha   90.00
_cell.angle_beta   90.00
_cell.angle_gamma   90.00
#
_symmetry.space_group_name_H-M   'P 1'
#
loop_
_entity.id
_entity.type
_entity.pdbx_description
1 polymer ?
#
loop_
_entity_poly.entity_id
_entity_poly.type
_entity_poly.pdbx_seq_one_letter_code
_entity_poly.pdbx_strand_id
1 'polypeptide(L)'
;LHLSLRRQRQMCIRDRHLLEALQKRHDFFAAQGCRLSDHGLDTFYAEPYTEQEIEVIFLKARMGKSLTEQEVRKYRSALLYELAAMDARSGWVQQFHIGANRNNNKRMFKLLGPDTGFDAIDDQPISVSMNRFFSRLDQEGLLAKTIVYNLNPRDTELMVANAYNFNDGSVPGKMQYGAAWWFLDQIKGMEDQLNALSSLGLLSRFVGMLTDSRSFLSYPRHEYFRRILCNMLGNEIEKGLLPASEFSFIGQMVED
;
A
#
# COMPACT_ATOMS: atom_id res chain seq x y z
N LEU A 1 -17.42 -7.95 11.86
CA LEU A 1 -17.20 -6.78 11.00
C LEU A 1 -17.88 -6.94 9.63
N HIS A 2 -17.68 -8.04 8.90
CA HIS A 2 -18.30 -8.28 7.59
C HIS A 2 -19.84 -8.24 7.58
N LEU A 3 -20.50 -8.72 8.64
CA LEU A 3 -21.96 -8.77 8.72
C LEU A 3 -22.58 -7.37 8.96
N SER A 4 -21.92 -6.51 9.74
CA SER A 4 -22.40 -5.15 9.99
C SER A 4 -22.26 -4.25 8.75
N LEU A 5 -21.16 -4.37 8.00
CA LEU A 5 -20.96 -3.67 6.74
C LEU A 5 -21.94 -4.13 5.65
N ARG A 6 -22.28 -5.43 5.59
CA ARG A 6 -23.33 -5.93 4.68
C ARG A 6 -24.70 -5.34 5.01
N ARG A 7 -25.09 -5.26 6.29
CA ARG A 7 -26.34 -4.64 6.70
C ARG A 7 -26.37 -3.14 6.40
N GLN A 8 -25.30 -2.41 6.66
CA GLN A 8 -25.19 -0.99 6.33
C GLN A 8 -25.26 -0.72 4.82
N ARG A 9 -24.63 -1.55 3.99
CA ARG A 9 -24.76 -1.47 2.52
C ARG A 9 -26.19 -1.66 2.03
N GLN A 10 -26.98 -2.51 2.69
CA GLN A 10 -28.39 -2.72 2.35
C GLN A 10 -29.26 -1.51 2.70
N MET A 11 -28.86 -0.70 3.69
CA MET A 11 -29.59 0.51 4.12
C MET A 11 -29.18 1.78 3.34
N CYS A 12 -28.04 1.78 2.65
CA CYS A 12 -27.61 2.93 1.87
C CYS A 12 -28.49 3.10 0.62
N ILE A 13 -29.22 4.19 0.52
CA ILE A 13 -30.07 4.52 -0.63
C ILE A 13 -29.25 5.23 -1.72
N ARG A 14 -28.22 5.99 -1.32
CA ARG A 14 -27.30 6.73 -2.18
C ARG A 14 -25.86 6.40 -1.81
N ASP A 15 -24.91 6.64 -2.71
CA ASP A 15 -23.48 6.46 -2.50
C ASP A 15 -22.95 7.23 -1.28
N ARG A 16 -23.38 8.51 -1.09
CA ARG A 16 -23.02 9.31 0.09
C ARG A 16 -23.37 8.66 1.42
N HIS A 17 -24.46 7.89 1.51
CA HIS A 17 -24.80 7.17 2.74
C HIS A 17 -23.80 6.04 3.03
N LEU A 18 -23.20 5.44 1.98
CA LEU A 18 -22.10 4.51 2.16
C LEU A 18 -20.86 5.21 2.71
N LEU A 19 -20.51 6.39 2.16
CA LEU A 19 -19.38 7.18 2.65
C LEU A 19 -19.58 7.64 4.10
N GLU A 20 -20.78 8.11 4.46
CA GLU A 20 -21.14 8.43 5.84
C GLU A 20 -21.00 7.23 6.79
N ALA A 21 -21.39 6.03 6.34
CA ALA A 21 -21.23 4.81 7.12
C ALA A 21 -19.75 4.39 7.27
N LEU A 22 -18.95 4.59 6.24
CA LEU A 22 -17.49 4.36 6.28
C LEU A 22 -16.81 5.35 7.21
N GLN A 23 -17.16 6.66 7.12
CA GLN A 23 -16.63 7.68 8.02
C GLN A 23 -16.94 7.35 9.49
N LYS A 24 -18.17 6.97 9.82
CA LYS A 24 -18.53 6.54 11.19
C LYS A 24 -17.68 5.35 11.66
N ARG A 25 -17.32 4.42 10.77
CA ARG A 25 -16.43 3.30 11.13
C ARG A 25 -14.99 3.75 11.31
N HIS A 26 -14.52 4.63 10.45
CA HIS A 26 -13.21 5.25 10.54
C HIS A 26 -13.07 6.00 11.88
N ASP A 27 -14.03 6.85 12.23
CA ASP A 27 -14.05 7.60 13.49
C ASP A 27 -14.07 6.66 14.72
N PHE A 28 -14.84 5.57 14.63
CA PHE A 28 -14.84 4.56 15.68
C PHE A 28 -13.46 3.93 15.86
N PHE A 29 -12.77 3.55 14.78
CA PHE A 29 -11.44 2.99 14.87
C PHE A 29 -10.41 4.03 15.37
N ALA A 30 -10.53 5.28 14.94
CA ALA A 30 -9.70 6.37 15.45
C ALA A 30 -9.84 6.53 16.97
N ALA A 31 -11.07 6.46 17.49
CA ALA A 31 -11.34 6.51 18.93
C ALA A 31 -10.78 5.30 19.69
N GLN A 32 -10.61 4.14 19.02
CA GLN A 32 -9.93 2.97 19.61
C GLN A 32 -8.40 3.02 19.49
N GLY A 33 -7.83 4.12 19.00
CA GLY A 33 -6.39 4.29 18.88
C GLY A 33 -5.80 3.90 17.53
N CYS A 34 -6.60 3.57 16.53
CA CYS A 34 -6.12 3.30 15.17
C CYS A 34 -5.50 4.56 14.55
N ARG A 35 -4.38 4.40 13.83
CA ARG A 35 -3.61 5.52 13.25
C ARG A 35 -3.13 5.24 11.84
N LEU A 36 -3.55 4.14 11.26
CA LEU A 36 -3.18 3.77 9.90
C LEU A 36 -4.29 2.96 9.22
N SER A 37 -4.28 2.99 7.89
CA SER A 37 -5.10 2.15 7.02
C SER A 37 -4.20 1.29 6.13
N ASP A 38 -4.75 0.22 5.58
CA ASP A 38 -4.07 -0.65 4.63
C ASP A 38 -5.03 -1.12 3.53
N HIS A 39 -4.57 -1.03 2.29
CA HIS A 39 -5.33 -1.38 1.09
C HIS A 39 -4.54 -2.34 0.20
N GLY A 40 -5.07 -3.56 0.03
CA GLY A 40 -4.58 -4.51 -0.98
C GLY A 40 -5.28 -4.29 -2.32
N LEU A 41 -4.54 -3.91 -3.35
CA LEU A 41 -5.04 -3.58 -4.68
C LEU A 41 -4.28 -4.36 -5.76
N ASP A 42 -4.96 -4.67 -6.86
CA ASP A 42 -4.32 -5.18 -8.08
C ASP A 42 -3.52 -4.07 -8.79
N THR A 43 -4.06 -2.86 -8.84
CA THR A 43 -3.41 -1.64 -9.37
C THR A 43 -3.96 -0.41 -8.66
N PHE A 44 -3.37 0.77 -8.88
CA PHE A 44 -3.98 2.03 -8.47
C PHE A 44 -5.18 2.35 -9.38
N TYR A 45 -6.24 2.88 -8.76
CA TYR A 45 -7.44 3.35 -9.43
C TYR A 45 -7.48 4.87 -9.43
N ALA A 46 -7.40 5.49 -10.59
CA ALA A 46 -7.39 6.95 -10.78
C ALA A 46 -8.10 7.36 -12.07
N GLU A 47 -9.20 6.69 -12.40
CA GLU A 47 -10.04 7.06 -13.54
C GLU A 47 -10.78 8.38 -13.27
N PRO A 48 -10.91 9.27 -14.27
CA PRO A 48 -11.74 10.45 -14.13
C PRO A 48 -13.21 10.07 -14.00
N TYR A 49 -13.92 10.76 -13.11
CA TYR A 49 -15.35 10.55 -12.88
C TYR A 49 -16.02 11.84 -12.46
N THR A 50 -17.35 11.87 -12.56
CA THR A 50 -18.21 12.89 -11.95
C THR A 50 -19.04 12.27 -10.82
N GLU A 51 -19.53 13.08 -9.88
CA GLU A 51 -20.40 12.61 -8.80
C GLU A 51 -21.66 11.93 -9.34
N GLN A 52 -22.25 12.49 -10.42
CA GLN A 52 -23.42 11.90 -11.06
C GLN A 52 -23.16 10.50 -11.62
N GLU A 53 -21.99 10.30 -12.25
CA GLU A 53 -21.60 8.97 -12.72
C GLU A 53 -21.49 7.97 -11.58
N ILE A 54 -20.88 8.37 -10.45
CA ILE A 54 -20.71 7.48 -9.29
C ILE A 54 -22.08 7.13 -8.67
N GLU A 55 -22.99 8.10 -8.55
CA GLU A 55 -24.34 7.83 -8.05
C GLU A 55 -25.09 6.83 -8.96
N VAL A 56 -25.02 7.02 -10.28
CA VAL A 56 -25.65 6.11 -11.26
C VAL A 56 -25.05 4.70 -11.16
N ILE A 57 -23.73 4.58 -11.09
CA ILE A 57 -23.03 3.30 -10.97
C ILE A 57 -23.42 2.60 -9.66
N PHE A 58 -23.45 3.33 -8.55
CA PHE A 58 -23.86 2.81 -7.25
C PHE A 58 -25.30 2.27 -7.27
N LEU A 59 -26.25 3.04 -7.81
CA LEU A 59 -27.64 2.63 -7.93
C LEU A 59 -27.79 1.40 -8.83
N LYS A 60 -27.07 1.36 -9.95
CA LYS A 60 -27.03 0.21 -10.87
C LYS A 60 -26.56 -1.07 -10.15
N ALA A 61 -25.46 -0.98 -9.37
CA ALA A 61 -24.95 -2.08 -8.57
C ALA A 61 -25.95 -2.53 -7.49
N ARG A 62 -26.61 -1.58 -6.84
CA ARG A 62 -27.64 -1.87 -5.83
C ARG A 62 -28.86 -2.61 -6.39
N MET A 63 -29.25 -2.31 -7.63
CA MET A 63 -30.31 -3.03 -8.33
C MET A 63 -29.89 -4.44 -8.81
N GLY A 64 -28.67 -4.88 -8.51
CA GLY A 64 -28.13 -6.16 -8.98
C GLY A 64 -27.80 -6.21 -10.47
N LYS A 65 -27.73 -5.06 -11.13
CA LYS A 65 -27.37 -4.96 -12.54
C LYS A 65 -25.87 -5.13 -12.71
N SER A 66 -25.45 -5.76 -13.82
CA SER A 66 -24.03 -5.89 -14.15
C SER A 66 -23.41 -4.52 -14.46
N LEU A 67 -22.21 -4.31 -13.95
CA LEU A 67 -21.38 -3.15 -14.24
C LEU A 67 -20.39 -3.49 -15.35
N THR A 68 -20.08 -2.51 -16.19
CA THR A 68 -18.94 -2.60 -17.10
C THR A 68 -17.62 -2.47 -16.33
N GLU A 69 -16.52 -2.91 -16.93
CA GLU A 69 -15.19 -2.76 -16.31
C GLU A 69 -14.86 -1.29 -16.02
N GLN A 70 -15.19 -0.39 -16.96
CA GLN A 70 -14.98 1.04 -16.78
C GLN A 70 -15.81 1.62 -15.60
N GLU A 71 -17.05 1.20 -15.43
CA GLU A 71 -17.88 1.60 -14.27
C GLU A 71 -17.26 1.09 -12.96
N VAL A 72 -16.75 -0.13 -12.93
CA VAL A 72 -16.06 -0.69 -11.77
C VAL A 72 -14.80 0.12 -11.46
N ARG A 73 -13.98 0.44 -12.46
CA ARG A 73 -12.76 1.24 -12.29
C ARG A 73 -13.07 2.65 -11.79
N LYS A 74 -14.07 3.34 -12.35
CA LYS A 74 -14.51 4.67 -11.88
C LYS A 74 -14.97 4.62 -10.43
N TYR A 75 -15.80 3.65 -10.07
CA TYR A 75 -16.30 3.52 -8.71
C TYR A 75 -15.19 3.22 -7.70
N ARG A 76 -14.25 2.34 -8.05
CA ARG A 76 -13.06 2.07 -7.23
C ARG A 76 -12.19 3.32 -7.07
N SER A 77 -12.03 4.11 -8.13
CA SER A 77 -11.28 5.37 -8.09
C SER A 77 -11.90 6.38 -7.13
N ALA A 78 -13.22 6.55 -7.18
CA ALA A 78 -13.93 7.43 -6.26
C ALA A 78 -13.84 6.95 -4.82
N LEU A 79 -14.07 5.66 -4.58
CA LEU A 79 -14.03 5.10 -3.23
C LEU A 79 -12.63 5.18 -2.63
N LEU A 80 -11.58 4.86 -3.40
CA LEU A 80 -10.20 4.91 -2.94
C LEU A 80 -9.79 6.35 -2.57
N TYR A 81 -10.21 7.32 -3.40
CA TYR A 81 -9.98 8.73 -3.14
C TYR A 81 -10.64 9.19 -1.83
N GLU A 82 -11.91 8.85 -1.60
CA GLU A 82 -12.63 9.24 -0.39
C GLU A 82 -12.03 8.60 0.88
N LEU A 83 -11.61 7.34 0.80
CA LEU A 83 -10.92 6.67 1.91
C LEU A 83 -9.58 7.36 2.23
N ALA A 84 -8.80 7.69 1.22
CA ALA A 84 -7.55 8.44 1.39
C ALA A 84 -7.76 9.83 1.99
N ALA A 85 -8.83 10.52 1.58
CA ALA A 85 -9.20 11.81 2.14
C ALA A 85 -9.63 11.70 3.62
N MET A 86 -10.31 10.62 4.01
CA MET A 86 -10.65 10.35 5.42
C MET A 86 -9.38 10.18 6.26
N ASP A 87 -8.41 9.40 5.76
CA ASP A 87 -7.12 9.20 6.42
C ASP A 87 -6.36 10.51 6.60
N ALA A 88 -6.26 11.31 5.56
CA ALA A 88 -5.57 12.61 5.61
C ALA A 88 -6.19 13.56 6.64
N ARG A 89 -7.53 13.69 6.66
CA ARG A 89 -8.26 14.54 7.62
C ARG A 89 -8.09 14.08 9.07
N SER A 90 -7.85 12.79 9.29
CA SER A 90 -7.65 12.19 10.62
C SER A 90 -6.18 12.06 11.01
N GLY A 91 -5.24 12.43 10.14
CA GLY A 91 -3.81 12.33 10.35
C GLY A 91 -3.29 10.88 10.38
N TRP A 92 -4.00 9.95 9.73
CA TRP A 92 -3.59 8.56 9.63
C TRP A 92 -2.49 8.37 8.58
N VAL A 93 -1.74 7.30 8.72
CA VAL A 93 -0.82 6.80 7.70
C VAL A 93 -1.57 5.86 6.76
N GLN A 94 -1.39 6.00 5.45
CA GLN A 94 -1.93 5.08 4.46
C GLN A 94 -0.90 4.04 4.06
N GLN A 95 -1.33 2.80 3.85
CA GLN A 95 -0.52 1.76 3.25
C GLN A 95 -1.22 1.19 2.01
N PHE A 96 -0.46 0.97 0.94
CA PHE A 96 -0.94 0.39 -0.31
C PHE A 96 -0.09 -0.81 -0.71
N HIS A 97 -0.68 -2.00 -0.67
CA HIS A 97 -0.10 -3.25 -1.13
C HIS A 97 -0.61 -3.54 -2.55
N ILE A 98 0.28 -3.47 -3.55
CA ILE A 98 -0.09 -3.45 -4.97
C ILE A 98 0.43 -4.67 -5.71
N GLY A 99 -0.39 -5.21 -6.63
CA GLY A 99 0.05 -6.17 -7.65
C GLY A 99 -0.16 -7.63 -7.29
N ALA A 100 -1.12 -7.95 -6.44
CA ALA A 100 -1.50 -9.33 -6.17
C ALA A 100 -2.61 -9.80 -7.13
N ASN A 101 -2.30 -10.79 -7.97
CA ASN A 101 -3.28 -11.49 -8.77
C ASN A 101 -3.85 -12.66 -7.97
N ARG A 102 -5.09 -12.51 -7.53
CA ARG A 102 -5.72 -13.40 -6.55
C ARG A 102 -6.47 -14.56 -7.20
N ASN A 103 -6.44 -15.74 -6.51
CA ASN A 103 -7.31 -16.89 -6.80
C ASN A 103 -7.16 -17.42 -8.23
N ASN A 104 -5.93 -17.55 -8.73
CA ASN A 104 -5.64 -17.92 -10.11
C ASN A 104 -6.05 -19.33 -10.46
N ASN A 105 -5.93 -20.29 -9.52
CA ASN A 105 -6.37 -21.66 -9.73
C ASN A 105 -7.86 -21.80 -9.45
N LYS A 106 -8.68 -21.67 -10.50
CA LYS A 106 -10.15 -21.72 -10.38
C LYS A 106 -10.68 -23.02 -9.81
N ARG A 107 -10.04 -24.16 -10.09
CA ARG A 107 -10.40 -25.45 -9.54
C ARG A 107 -10.20 -25.48 -8.01
N MET A 108 -9.04 -25.00 -7.55
CA MET A 108 -8.73 -24.96 -6.13
C MET A 108 -9.56 -23.91 -5.39
N PHE A 109 -9.80 -22.76 -6.03
CA PHE A 109 -10.71 -21.75 -5.47
C PHE A 109 -12.12 -22.31 -5.22
N LYS A 110 -12.65 -23.10 -6.17
CA LYS A 110 -13.95 -23.76 -6.02
C LYS A 110 -13.95 -24.82 -4.90
N LEU A 111 -12.82 -25.49 -4.70
CA LEU A 111 -12.69 -26.57 -3.70
C LEU A 111 -12.43 -26.01 -2.29
N LEU A 112 -11.54 -25.04 -2.15
CA LEU A 112 -10.99 -24.59 -0.87
C LEU A 112 -11.42 -23.16 -0.49
N GLY A 113 -11.95 -22.38 -1.44
CA GLY A 113 -12.27 -20.98 -1.22
C GLY A 113 -11.07 -20.02 -1.44
N PRO A 114 -11.24 -18.75 -1.06
CA PRO A 114 -10.19 -17.72 -1.19
C PRO A 114 -9.09 -17.90 -0.13
N ASP A 115 -7.96 -17.23 -0.36
CA ASP A 115 -6.83 -17.13 0.57
C ASP A 115 -6.19 -18.48 0.96
N THR A 116 -6.14 -19.41 0.02
CA THR A 116 -5.63 -20.77 0.22
C THR A 116 -4.32 -21.06 -0.52
N GLY A 117 -3.57 -20.00 -0.90
CA GLY A 117 -2.22 -20.11 -1.46
C GLY A 117 -2.14 -20.18 -2.98
N PHE A 118 -3.21 -19.85 -3.70
CA PHE A 118 -3.26 -19.88 -5.17
C PHE A 118 -3.28 -18.47 -5.79
N ASP A 119 -2.46 -17.59 -5.23
CA ASP A 119 -2.25 -16.22 -5.70
C ASP A 119 -0.92 -16.12 -6.45
N ALA A 120 -0.78 -15.09 -7.28
CA ALA A 120 0.41 -14.84 -8.10
C ALA A 120 0.73 -13.34 -8.17
N ILE A 121 1.86 -13.04 -8.81
CA ILE A 121 2.27 -11.68 -9.12
C ILE A 121 1.46 -11.20 -10.33
N ASP A 122 0.93 -9.97 -10.26
CA ASP A 122 0.30 -9.26 -11.37
C ASP A 122 1.34 -8.44 -12.15
N ASP A 123 1.03 -8.10 -13.39
CA ASP A 123 1.88 -7.31 -14.28
C ASP A 123 1.19 -6.07 -14.86
N GLN A 124 0.09 -5.63 -14.25
CA GLN A 124 -0.63 -4.43 -14.66
C GLN A 124 0.25 -3.17 -14.56
N PRO A 125 0.11 -2.21 -15.48
CA PRO A 125 0.80 -0.93 -15.39
C PRO A 125 0.36 -0.14 -14.15
N ILE A 126 1.33 0.36 -13.36
CA ILE A 126 1.07 1.04 -12.08
C ILE A 126 1.39 2.54 -12.15
N SER A 127 2.47 2.94 -12.84
CA SER A 127 3.06 4.27 -12.74
C SER A 127 2.07 5.41 -12.99
N VAL A 128 1.37 5.38 -14.12
CA VAL A 128 0.48 6.49 -14.52
C VAL A 128 -0.69 6.65 -13.55
N SER A 129 -1.32 5.55 -13.16
CA SER A 129 -2.45 5.57 -12.22
C SER A 129 -2.02 5.99 -10.81
N MET A 130 -0.88 5.51 -10.33
CA MET A 130 -0.30 5.90 -9.05
C MET A 130 -0.01 7.40 -8.98
N ASN A 131 0.70 7.94 -9.98
CA ASN A 131 1.02 9.37 -10.04
C ASN A 131 -0.25 10.23 -10.14
N ARG A 132 -1.23 9.82 -10.93
CA ARG A 132 -2.52 10.54 -11.05
C ARG A 132 -3.29 10.54 -9.72
N PHE A 133 -3.30 9.42 -9.00
CA PHE A 133 -3.94 9.31 -7.71
C PHE A 133 -3.30 10.22 -6.66
N PHE A 134 -1.98 10.13 -6.50
CA PHE A 134 -1.27 10.95 -5.51
C PHE A 134 -1.26 12.43 -5.88
N SER A 135 -1.10 12.77 -7.17
CA SER A 135 -1.15 14.16 -7.62
C SER A 135 -2.48 14.83 -7.32
N ARG A 136 -3.60 14.12 -7.47
CA ARG A 136 -4.92 14.66 -7.10
C ARG A 136 -5.00 14.93 -5.60
N LEU A 137 -4.60 13.98 -4.77
CA LEU A 137 -4.62 14.15 -3.31
C LEU A 137 -3.69 15.29 -2.86
N ASP A 138 -2.51 15.39 -3.46
CA ASP A 138 -1.53 16.42 -3.15
C ASP A 138 -2.04 17.83 -3.51
N GLN A 139 -2.60 18.00 -4.71
CA GLN A 139 -3.20 19.27 -5.15
C GLN A 139 -4.32 19.77 -4.23
N GLU A 140 -5.05 18.85 -3.62
CA GLU A 140 -6.17 19.15 -2.71
C GLU A 140 -5.70 19.23 -1.23
N GLY A 141 -4.41 19.07 -0.94
CA GLY A 141 -3.87 19.07 0.43
C GLY A 141 -4.31 17.86 1.26
N LEU A 142 -4.67 16.76 0.59
CA LEU A 142 -5.21 15.53 1.20
C LEU A 142 -4.27 14.33 1.07
N LEU A 143 -3.00 14.56 0.70
CA LEU A 143 -2.01 13.49 0.65
C LEU A 143 -1.44 13.24 2.05
N ALA A 144 -1.88 12.18 2.69
CA ALA A 144 -1.38 11.72 3.99
C ALA A 144 0.02 11.12 3.88
N LYS A 145 0.67 10.86 5.03
CA LYS A 145 1.86 9.99 5.07
C LYS A 145 1.50 8.65 4.45
N THR A 146 2.30 8.18 3.51
CA THR A 146 1.95 7.02 2.71
C THR A 146 3.13 6.05 2.57
N ILE A 147 2.85 4.77 2.72
CA ILE A 147 3.79 3.68 2.46
C ILE A 147 3.24 2.83 1.31
N VAL A 148 4.07 2.58 0.31
CA VAL A 148 3.70 1.75 -0.84
C VAL A 148 4.53 0.48 -0.86
N TYR A 149 3.90 -0.62 -1.23
CA TYR A 149 4.51 -1.95 -1.35
C TYR A 149 4.12 -2.54 -2.70
N ASN A 150 5.06 -3.15 -3.40
CA ASN A 150 4.79 -3.90 -4.62
C ASN A 150 5.03 -5.39 -4.44
N LEU A 151 4.53 -6.16 -5.37
CA LEU A 151 4.71 -7.60 -5.42
C LEU A 151 5.56 -8.04 -6.62
N ASN A 152 5.52 -7.28 -7.72
CA ASN A 152 6.31 -7.55 -8.91
C ASN A 152 7.70 -6.92 -8.78
N PRO A 153 8.79 -7.71 -8.79
CA PRO A 153 10.15 -7.17 -8.68
C PRO A 153 10.51 -6.17 -9.79
N ARG A 154 9.86 -6.27 -10.96
CA ARG A 154 10.00 -5.31 -12.07
C ARG A 154 9.70 -3.87 -11.65
N ASP A 155 8.79 -3.69 -10.68
CA ASP A 155 8.24 -2.40 -10.33
C ASP A 155 8.93 -1.76 -9.10
N THR A 156 10.01 -2.35 -8.58
CA THR A 156 10.69 -1.89 -7.35
C THR A 156 11.19 -0.46 -7.47
N GLU A 157 12.05 -0.16 -8.44
CA GLU A 157 12.56 1.20 -8.67
C GLU A 157 11.46 2.17 -9.12
N LEU A 158 10.49 1.66 -9.90
CA LEU A 158 9.33 2.44 -10.32
C LEU A 158 8.52 2.93 -9.11
N MET A 159 8.27 2.07 -8.13
CA MET A 159 7.51 2.41 -6.93
C MET A 159 8.24 3.46 -6.08
N VAL A 160 9.56 3.30 -5.89
CA VAL A 160 10.38 4.28 -5.17
C VAL A 160 10.36 5.63 -5.89
N ALA A 161 10.72 5.66 -7.18
CA ALA A 161 10.81 6.89 -7.95
C ALA A 161 9.47 7.65 -7.99
N ASN A 162 8.35 6.94 -8.18
CA ASN A 162 7.04 7.58 -8.21
C ASN A 162 6.59 8.08 -6.84
N ALA A 163 6.80 7.31 -5.77
CA ALA A 163 6.40 7.72 -4.42
C ALA A 163 7.18 8.97 -3.97
N TYR A 164 8.48 8.98 -4.17
CA TYR A 164 9.35 10.06 -3.70
C TYR A 164 9.15 11.40 -4.43
N ASN A 165 8.46 11.43 -5.59
CA ASN A 165 8.03 12.67 -6.24
C ASN A 165 7.09 13.53 -5.35
N PHE A 166 6.45 12.94 -4.36
CA PHE A 166 5.45 13.58 -3.51
C PHE A 166 5.97 13.90 -2.11
N ASN A 167 7.28 13.83 -1.88
CA ASN A 167 7.90 14.35 -0.66
C ASN A 167 8.05 15.87 -0.77
N ASP A 168 7.35 16.59 0.11
CA ASP A 168 7.22 18.06 0.09
C ASP A 168 8.05 18.77 1.17
N GLY A 169 8.81 18.00 1.95
CA GLY A 169 9.64 18.53 3.05
C GLY A 169 8.86 18.82 4.34
N SER A 170 7.55 18.63 4.38
CA SER A 170 6.74 18.84 5.59
C SER A 170 7.06 17.84 6.69
N VAL A 171 7.33 16.60 6.32
CA VAL A 171 7.72 15.50 7.21
C VAL A 171 8.78 14.65 6.55
N PRO A 172 9.91 14.35 7.22
CA PRO A 172 10.91 13.44 6.67
C PRO A 172 10.29 12.07 6.38
N GLY A 173 10.42 11.60 5.13
CA GLY A 173 9.84 10.32 4.71
C GLY A 173 8.30 10.30 4.69
N LYS A 174 7.65 11.41 4.30
CA LYS A 174 6.19 11.49 4.11
C LYS A 174 5.69 10.39 3.19
N MET A 175 6.39 10.18 2.08
CA MET A 175 6.15 9.06 1.17
C MET A 175 7.28 8.05 1.33
N GLN A 176 6.94 6.80 1.53
CA GLN A 176 7.92 5.74 1.72
C GLN A 176 7.63 4.54 0.83
N TYR A 177 8.69 3.88 0.42
CA TYR A 177 8.65 2.54 -0.11
C TYR A 177 8.91 1.57 1.04
N GLY A 178 7.97 0.67 1.28
CA GLY A 178 7.99 -0.22 2.44
C GLY A 178 8.89 -1.44 2.26
N ALA A 179 8.84 -2.34 3.22
CA ALA A 179 9.61 -3.58 3.22
C ALA A 179 9.26 -4.47 2.02
N ALA A 180 10.21 -5.31 1.61
CA ALA A 180 9.97 -6.34 0.63
C ALA A 180 8.81 -7.24 1.08
N TRP A 181 7.72 -7.26 0.30
CA TRP A 181 6.47 -7.87 0.68
C TRP A 181 6.25 -9.21 -0.02
N TRP A 182 5.70 -10.19 0.70
CA TRP A 182 5.23 -11.50 0.26
C TRP A 182 6.23 -12.25 -0.65
N PHE A 183 6.06 -12.23 -2.00
CA PHE A 183 6.98 -12.92 -2.92
C PHE A 183 8.38 -12.28 -2.97
N LEU A 184 8.52 -11.03 -2.55
CA LEU A 184 9.79 -10.33 -2.45
C LEU A 184 10.46 -10.49 -1.08
N ASP A 185 9.78 -11.06 -0.10
CA ASP A 185 10.25 -11.25 1.27
C ASP A 185 11.23 -12.46 1.35
N GLN A 186 12.35 -12.31 0.67
CA GLN A 186 13.48 -13.26 0.60
C GLN A 186 14.76 -12.48 0.28
N ILE A 187 15.96 -13.11 0.38
CA ILE A 187 17.25 -12.42 0.29
C ILE A 187 17.31 -11.43 -0.88
N LYS A 188 17.11 -11.94 -2.10
CA LYS A 188 17.22 -11.11 -3.31
C LYS A 188 16.23 -9.96 -3.32
N GLY A 189 14.96 -10.23 -2.96
CA GLY A 189 13.93 -9.19 -2.93
C GLY A 189 14.19 -8.12 -1.88
N MET A 190 14.73 -8.48 -0.71
CA MET A 190 15.16 -7.54 0.33
C MET A 190 16.36 -6.71 -0.11
N GLU A 191 17.37 -7.34 -0.71
CA GLU A 191 18.53 -6.63 -1.25
C GLU A 191 18.14 -5.65 -2.36
N ASP A 192 17.31 -6.07 -3.31
CA ASP A 192 16.80 -5.21 -4.38
C ASP A 192 16.00 -4.02 -3.80
N GLN A 193 15.15 -4.27 -2.82
CA GLN A 193 14.37 -3.23 -2.14
C GLN A 193 15.26 -2.21 -1.43
N LEU A 194 16.23 -2.67 -0.64
CA LEU A 194 17.16 -1.81 0.09
C LEU A 194 18.06 -1.00 -0.86
N ASN A 195 18.55 -1.61 -1.93
CA ASN A 195 19.34 -0.94 -2.97
C ASN A 195 18.53 0.14 -3.71
N ALA A 196 17.28 -0.16 -4.10
CA ALA A 196 16.41 0.82 -4.72
C ALA A 196 16.13 1.99 -3.77
N LEU A 197 15.87 1.70 -2.50
CA LEU A 197 15.59 2.71 -1.48
C LEU A 197 16.81 3.57 -1.18
N SER A 198 18.02 3.01 -1.12
CA SER A 198 19.24 3.77 -0.91
C SER A 198 19.62 4.64 -2.11
N SER A 199 19.30 4.18 -3.32
CA SER A 199 19.66 4.87 -4.58
C SER A 199 18.67 5.98 -4.98
N LEU A 200 17.39 5.78 -4.74
CA LEU A 200 16.31 6.66 -5.23
C LEU A 200 15.50 7.30 -4.11
N GLY A 201 15.69 6.88 -2.88
CA GLY A 201 14.92 7.30 -1.72
C GLY A 201 15.78 7.75 -0.56
N LEU A 202 15.32 7.49 0.66
CA LEU A 202 15.99 7.86 1.91
C LEU A 202 15.99 6.67 2.87
N LEU A 203 17.03 5.82 2.79
CA LEU A 203 17.15 4.61 3.61
C LEU A 203 17.08 4.90 5.12
N SER A 204 17.68 6.01 5.58
CA SER A 204 17.67 6.41 6.98
C SER A 204 16.29 6.77 7.55
N ARG A 205 15.24 6.78 6.72
CA ARG A 205 13.84 7.01 7.14
C ARG A 205 12.94 5.82 6.81
N PHE A 206 13.53 4.73 6.41
CA PHE A 206 12.80 3.51 6.16
C PHE A 206 12.12 3.00 7.44
N VAL A 207 10.85 2.65 7.36
CA VAL A 207 10.05 2.18 8.51
C VAL A 207 10.47 0.81 9.07
N GLY A 208 11.44 0.17 8.45
CA GLY A 208 11.90 -1.17 8.84
C GLY A 208 11.07 -2.28 8.24
N MET A 209 11.47 -3.51 8.57
CA MET A 209 10.85 -4.73 8.10
C MET A 209 9.66 -5.11 8.98
N LEU A 210 8.53 -5.38 8.34
CA LEU A 210 7.35 -5.99 8.96
C LEU A 210 7.25 -7.43 8.48
N THR A 211 6.99 -8.39 9.36
CA THR A 211 6.87 -9.79 8.97
C THR A 211 5.57 -10.08 8.23
N ASP A 212 4.50 -9.35 8.53
CA ASP A 212 3.15 -9.57 8.00
C ASP A 212 2.76 -11.06 7.93
N SER A 213 3.10 -11.80 8.96
CA SER A 213 2.95 -13.26 8.96
C SER A 213 1.95 -13.73 10.01
N ARG A 214 1.21 -14.77 9.65
CA ARG A 214 0.28 -15.48 10.53
C ARG A 214 0.94 -16.65 11.28
N SER A 215 2.24 -16.88 11.07
CA SER A 215 2.97 -18.01 11.65
C SER A 215 3.89 -17.58 12.78
N PHE A 216 3.87 -18.29 13.90
CA PHE A 216 4.85 -18.12 14.99
C PHE A 216 6.29 -18.40 14.54
N LEU A 217 6.50 -19.18 13.49
CA LEU A 217 7.80 -19.44 12.90
C LEU A 217 8.38 -18.22 12.17
N SER A 218 7.65 -17.14 12.05
CA SER A 218 8.09 -15.91 11.38
C SER A 218 8.83 -14.93 12.28
N TYR A 219 8.86 -15.13 13.60
CA TYR A 219 9.63 -14.26 14.51
C TYR A 219 11.11 -14.12 14.15
N PRO A 220 11.83 -15.17 13.69
CA PRO A 220 13.22 -15.05 13.26
C PRO A 220 13.43 -14.18 12.03
N ARG A 221 12.38 -13.80 11.29
CA ARG A 221 12.49 -12.98 10.07
C ARG A 221 13.03 -11.58 10.32
N HIS A 222 12.80 -11.00 11.50
CA HIS A 222 13.41 -9.73 11.91
C HIS A 222 14.93 -9.86 12.04
N GLU A 223 15.42 -10.95 12.61
CA GLU A 223 16.86 -11.21 12.69
C GLU A 223 17.44 -11.47 11.30
N TYR A 224 16.73 -12.23 10.47
CA TYR A 224 17.10 -12.48 9.10
C TYR A 224 17.26 -11.19 8.29
N PHE A 225 16.31 -10.30 8.38
CA PHE A 225 16.36 -8.98 7.74
C PHE A 225 17.56 -8.15 8.25
N ARG A 226 17.75 -8.06 9.57
CA ARG A 226 18.90 -7.32 10.14
C ARG A 226 20.23 -7.85 9.63
N ARG A 227 20.38 -9.16 9.48
CA ARG A 227 21.59 -9.77 8.92
C ARG A 227 21.83 -9.37 7.47
N ILE A 228 20.77 -9.32 6.65
CA ILE A 228 20.86 -8.86 5.26
C ILE A 228 21.29 -7.40 5.21
N LEU A 229 20.62 -6.52 5.96
CA LEU A 229 20.92 -5.10 6.00
C LEU A 229 22.34 -4.81 6.50
N CYS A 230 22.74 -5.43 7.62
CA CYS A 230 24.08 -5.24 8.15
C CYS A 230 25.16 -5.79 7.20
N ASN A 231 24.91 -6.90 6.53
CA ASN A 231 25.83 -7.47 5.56
C ASN A 231 25.97 -6.57 4.33
N MET A 232 24.88 -5.99 3.84
CA MET A 232 24.89 -5.03 2.73
C MET A 232 25.75 -3.81 3.09
N LEU A 233 25.47 -3.15 4.21
CA LEU A 233 26.19 -1.95 4.65
C LEU A 233 27.66 -2.25 4.97
N GLY A 234 27.95 -3.37 5.62
CA GLY A 234 29.31 -3.82 5.91
C GLY A 234 30.14 -4.05 4.64
N ASN A 235 29.56 -4.71 3.64
CA ASN A 235 30.21 -4.90 2.33
C ASN A 235 30.47 -3.57 1.61
N GLU A 236 29.58 -2.60 1.74
CA GLU A 236 29.78 -1.27 1.15
C GLU A 236 30.92 -0.49 1.84
N ILE A 237 31.04 -0.62 3.16
CA ILE A 237 32.18 -0.06 3.92
C ILE A 237 33.48 -0.74 3.51
N GLU A 238 33.52 -2.06 3.44
CA GLU A 238 34.73 -2.81 3.04
C GLU A 238 35.18 -2.47 1.61
N LYS A 239 34.24 -2.21 0.70
CA LYS A 239 34.52 -1.77 -0.68
C LYS A 239 34.87 -0.30 -0.79
N GLY A 240 34.81 0.46 0.30
CA GLY A 240 35.04 1.91 0.30
C GLY A 240 33.94 2.74 -0.35
N LEU A 241 32.73 2.18 -0.53
CA LEU A 241 31.55 2.88 -1.03
C LEU A 241 30.91 3.75 0.06
N LEU A 242 31.02 3.33 1.30
CA LEU A 242 30.69 4.11 2.49
C LEU A 242 31.96 4.39 3.30
N PRO A 243 32.15 5.62 3.84
CA PRO A 243 33.35 5.95 4.62
C PRO A 243 33.37 5.13 5.93
N ALA A 244 34.50 4.47 6.21
CA ALA A 244 34.69 3.71 7.44
C ALA A 244 34.61 4.60 8.71
N SER A 245 34.90 5.92 8.58
CA SER A 245 34.73 6.90 9.66
C SER A 245 33.30 7.05 10.13
N GLU A 246 32.32 6.74 9.27
CA GLU A 246 30.89 6.91 9.54
C GLU A 246 30.25 5.62 10.13
N PHE A 247 31.06 4.62 10.49
CA PHE A 247 30.55 3.35 11.01
C PHE A 247 29.55 3.50 12.17
N SER A 248 29.88 4.41 13.13
CA SER A 248 29.01 4.66 14.29
C SER A 248 27.68 5.30 13.88
N PHE A 249 27.69 6.24 12.93
CA PHE A 249 26.47 6.87 12.41
C PHE A 249 25.61 5.87 11.64
N ILE A 250 26.23 5.03 10.81
CA ILE A 250 25.54 3.98 10.07
C ILE A 250 24.93 2.95 11.05
N GLY A 251 25.66 2.58 12.10
CA GLY A 251 25.17 1.69 13.13
C GLY A 251 23.95 2.24 13.86
N GLN A 252 23.97 3.52 14.22
CA GLN A 252 22.82 4.19 14.83
C GLN A 252 21.60 4.22 13.89
N MET A 253 21.80 4.50 12.60
CA MET A 253 20.73 4.47 11.61
C MET A 253 20.04 3.10 11.50
N VAL A 254 20.79 2.01 11.76
CA VAL A 254 20.24 0.63 11.74
C VAL A 254 19.52 0.28 13.05
N GLU A 255 19.94 0.90 14.15
CA GLU A 255 19.39 0.65 15.49
C GLU A 255 18.08 1.40 15.73
N ASP A 256 17.97 2.66 15.22
CA ASP A 256 16.79 3.53 15.35
C ASP A 256 15.63 3.06 14.44
#